data_93e6aa3833bf8cb8afad3bb4a3d4d5ff
#
_entry.id   93e6aa3833bf8cb8afad3bb4a3d4d5ff
#
_cell.length_a   1.000
_cell.length_b   1.000
_cell.length_c   1.000
_cell.angle_alpha   90.00
_cell.angle_beta   90.00
_cell.angle_gamma   90.00
#
_symmetry.space_group_name_H-M   'P 1'
#
loop_
_entity.id
_entity.type
_entity.pdbx_description
1 polymer ?
#
loop_
_entity_poly.entity_id
_entity_poly.type
_entity_poly.pdbx_seq_one_letter_code
_entity_poly.pdbx_strand_id
1 'polypeptide(L)'
;MNGYTPFLPRRVVYGAIGVVLALVALGTFVDYPLSFALYDASSPFATFFAAYGAIPAPLGCVAAGTLFVCGRNRDNKLWGIVQSIGGILLLLSGTVLVCLIPTLYMAVFPALLAGIGLILSAGTILVIRRLAKGADRSAMIRVALAISLALLCQLLVVNGIKLAWGRPRMRLVTSHPEAFF
;
A
#
# COMPACT_ATOMS: atom_id res chain seq x y z
N MET A 1 -31.24 -15.40 18.34
CA MET A 1 -30.62 -14.04 18.20
C MET A 1 -29.24 -14.13 18.81
N ASN A 2 -28.21 -14.39 18.00
CA ASN A 2 -26.83 -14.49 18.48
C ASN A 2 -26.34 -13.08 18.78
N GLY A 3 -26.19 -12.75 20.08
CA GLY A 3 -25.64 -11.48 20.52
C GLY A 3 -24.20 -11.32 20.03
N TYR A 4 -24.00 -10.45 19.04
CA TYR A 4 -22.69 -10.00 18.63
C TYR A 4 -22.08 -9.24 19.79
N THR A 5 -21.20 -9.88 20.55
CA THR A 5 -20.32 -9.16 21.48
C THR A 5 -19.27 -8.44 20.63
N PRO A 6 -19.19 -7.09 20.65
CA PRO A 6 -18.18 -6.36 19.89
C PRO A 6 -16.79 -6.80 20.37
N PHE A 7 -15.93 -7.19 19.43
CA PHE A 7 -14.57 -7.73 19.67
C PHE A 7 -13.69 -6.78 20.52
N LEU A 8 -14.03 -5.48 20.54
CA LEU A 8 -13.35 -4.46 21.33
C LEU A 8 -14.38 -3.67 22.16
N PRO A 9 -14.13 -3.43 23.45
CA PRO A 9 -15.00 -2.59 24.27
C PRO A 9 -15.00 -1.16 23.74
N ARG A 10 -16.16 -0.52 23.67
CA ARG A 10 -16.36 0.84 23.14
C ARG A 10 -15.37 1.86 23.72
N ARG A 11 -15.00 1.70 24.99
CA ARG A 11 -14.00 2.59 25.67
C ARG A 11 -12.62 2.53 25.00
N VAL A 12 -12.18 1.36 24.55
CA VAL A 12 -10.91 1.19 23.85
C VAL A 12 -10.96 1.85 22.47
N VAL A 13 -12.07 1.71 21.76
CA VAL A 13 -12.27 2.36 20.45
C VAL A 13 -12.25 3.89 20.59
N TYR A 14 -13.00 4.45 21.53
CA TYR A 14 -13.00 5.92 21.77
C TYR A 14 -11.64 6.41 22.26
N GLY A 15 -10.94 5.65 23.11
CA GLY A 15 -9.58 5.97 23.53
C GLY A 15 -8.61 6.00 22.36
N ALA A 16 -8.65 5.01 21.48
CA ALA A 16 -7.82 4.96 20.28
C ALA A 16 -8.11 6.14 19.33
N ILE A 17 -9.38 6.48 19.10
CA ILE A 17 -9.77 7.64 18.30
C ILE A 17 -9.24 8.93 18.94
N GLY A 18 -9.36 9.10 20.25
CA GLY A 18 -8.85 10.27 20.97
C GLY A 18 -7.33 10.42 20.82
N VAL A 19 -6.58 9.32 20.96
CA VAL A 19 -5.11 9.32 20.76
C VAL A 19 -4.75 9.69 19.31
N VAL A 20 -5.43 9.13 18.32
CA VAL A 20 -5.19 9.46 16.91
C VAL A 20 -5.45 10.93 16.63
N LEU A 21 -6.57 11.47 17.11
CA LEU A 21 -6.91 12.90 16.96
C LEU A 21 -5.88 13.81 17.63
N ALA A 22 -5.43 13.46 18.84
CA ALA A 22 -4.38 14.19 19.53
C ALA A 22 -3.04 14.18 18.75
N LEU A 23 -2.64 13.01 18.22
CA LEU A 23 -1.44 12.89 17.41
C LEU A 23 -1.54 13.68 16.10
N VAL A 24 -2.70 13.70 15.46
CA VAL A 24 -2.94 14.52 14.25
C VAL A 24 -2.84 16.00 14.59
N ALA A 25 -3.46 16.44 15.69
CA ALA A 25 -3.38 17.84 16.13
C ALA A 25 -1.95 18.25 16.46
N LEU A 26 -1.21 17.46 17.25
CA LEU A 26 0.20 17.72 17.55
C LEU A 26 1.05 17.73 16.28
N GLY A 27 0.84 16.78 15.37
CA GLY A 27 1.52 16.72 14.07
C GLY A 27 1.34 18.02 13.27
N THR A 28 0.17 18.66 13.35
CA THR A 28 -0.10 19.90 12.63
C THR A 28 0.85 21.04 13.03
N PHE A 29 1.18 21.15 14.32
CA PHE A 29 2.05 22.21 14.82
C PHE A 29 3.54 21.90 14.72
N VAL A 30 3.92 20.62 14.83
CA VAL A 30 5.32 20.18 14.89
C VAL A 30 5.87 19.79 13.51
N ASP A 31 4.99 19.45 12.57
CA ASP A 31 5.38 18.88 11.27
C ASP A 31 6.29 19.82 10.46
N TYR A 32 5.95 21.12 10.39
CA TYR A 32 6.77 22.04 9.59
C TYR A 32 8.19 22.26 10.15
N PRO A 33 8.36 22.68 11.43
CA PRO A 33 9.72 22.89 11.96
C PRO A 33 10.54 21.61 11.99
N LEU A 34 9.90 20.46 12.30
CA LEU A 34 10.58 19.19 12.31
C LEU A 34 10.96 18.73 10.88
N SER A 35 10.04 18.87 9.94
CA SER A 35 10.29 18.53 8.53
C SER A 35 11.39 19.43 7.95
N PHE A 36 11.39 20.71 8.26
CA PHE A 36 12.43 21.66 7.82
C PHE A 36 13.80 21.32 8.42
N ALA A 37 13.84 20.99 9.72
CA ALA A 37 15.09 20.64 10.41
C ALA A 37 15.68 19.30 9.94
N LEU A 38 14.83 18.34 9.53
CA LEU A 38 15.25 17.02 9.08
C LEU A 38 15.36 16.90 7.56
N TYR A 39 14.94 17.92 6.81
CA TYR A 39 14.94 17.85 5.36
C TYR A 39 16.36 17.97 4.81
N ASP A 40 16.84 16.88 4.25
CA ASP A 40 18.05 16.83 3.44
C ASP A 40 17.72 16.20 2.07
N ALA A 41 17.72 17.04 1.04
CA ALA A 41 17.43 16.65 -0.34
C ALA A 41 18.46 15.66 -0.91
N SER A 42 19.66 15.61 -0.34
CA SER A 42 20.78 14.75 -0.78
C SER A 42 20.90 13.47 0.04
N SER A 43 20.09 13.29 1.08
CA SER A 43 20.15 12.13 1.97
C SER A 43 19.93 10.80 1.24
N PRO A 44 20.93 9.89 1.18
CA PRO A 44 20.76 8.56 0.60
C PRO A 44 19.71 7.73 1.35
N PHE A 45 19.60 7.95 2.66
CA PHE A 45 18.62 7.27 3.52
C PHE A 45 17.19 7.68 3.14
N ALA A 46 16.91 8.98 2.99
CA ALA A 46 15.60 9.46 2.57
C ALA A 46 15.24 8.94 1.17
N THR A 47 16.20 8.94 0.24
CA THR A 47 16.02 8.40 -1.11
C THR A 47 15.71 6.91 -1.09
N PHE A 48 16.40 6.12 -0.26
CA PHE A 48 16.13 4.70 -0.08
C PHE A 48 14.70 4.45 0.43
N PHE A 49 14.28 5.16 1.48
CA PHE A 49 12.92 4.99 2.02
C PHE A 49 11.85 5.52 1.07
N ALA A 50 12.10 6.56 0.29
CA ALA A 50 11.19 7.02 -0.75
C ALA A 50 11.03 5.96 -1.86
N ALA A 51 12.13 5.29 -2.24
CA ALA A 51 12.12 4.27 -3.28
C ALA A 51 11.46 2.95 -2.82
N TYR A 52 11.78 2.50 -1.61
CA TYR A 52 11.39 1.16 -1.15
C TYR A 52 10.24 1.15 -0.14
N GLY A 53 9.96 2.25 0.54
CA GLY A 53 8.88 2.34 1.52
C GLY A 53 7.48 2.17 0.93
N ALA A 54 7.30 2.45 -0.36
CA ALA A 54 6.03 2.25 -1.05
C ALA A 54 5.86 0.82 -1.62
N ILE A 55 6.91 0.00 -1.69
CA ILE A 55 6.88 -1.36 -2.30
C ILE A 55 5.91 -2.34 -1.63
N PRO A 56 5.66 -2.33 -0.31
CA PRO A 56 4.70 -3.25 0.31
C PRO A 56 3.29 -3.19 -0.31
N ALA A 57 2.83 -2.02 -0.73
CA ALA A 57 1.51 -1.88 -1.33
C ALA A 57 1.39 -2.57 -2.71
N PRO A 58 2.29 -2.33 -3.69
CA PRO A 58 2.30 -3.09 -4.95
C PRO A 58 2.52 -4.60 -4.76
N LEU A 59 3.35 -5.03 -3.81
CA LEU A 59 3.48 -6.46 -3.48
C LEU A 59 2.17 -7.04 -2.94
N GLY A 60 1.40 -6.25 -2.18
CA GLY A 60 0.04 -6.61 -1.79
C GLY A 60 -0.88 -6.82 -3.00
N CYS A 61 -0.78 -5.99 -4.05
CA CYS A 61 -1.50 -6.20 -5.31
C CYS A 61 -1.07 -7.51 -6.00
N VAL A 62 0.23 -7.81 -6.05
CA VAL A 62 0.75 -9.07 -6.59
C VAL A 62 0.21 -10.27 -5.80
N ALA A 63 0.20 -10.19 -4.47
CA ALA A 63 -0.31 -11.24 -3.60
C ALA A 63 -1.82 -11.47 -3.79
N ALA A 64 -2.62 -10.39 -3.76
CA ALA A 64 -4.06 -10.45 -3.98
C ALA A 64 -4.40 -11.00 -5.37
N GLY A 65 -3.71 -10.51 -6.42
CA GLY A 65 -3.86 -10.98 -7.78
C GLY A 65 -3.55 -12.48 -7.92
N THR A 66 -2.49 -12.95 -7.28
CA THR A 66 -2.12 -14.37 -7.25
C THR A 66 -3.20 -15.22 -6.57
N LEU A 67 -3.74 -14.75 -5.43
CA LEU A 67 -4.82 -15.44 -4.72
C LEU A 67 -6.11 -15.49 -5.53
N PHE A 68 -6.49 -14.43 -6.25
CA PHE A 68 -7.65 -14.44 -7.14
C PHE A 68 -7.52 -15.47 -8.26
N VAL A 69 -6.33 -15.57 -8.86
CA VAL A 69 -6.06 -16.54 -9.92
C VAL A 69 -6.06 -17.96 -9.37
N CYS A 70 -5.44 -18.21 -8.20
CA CYS A 70 -5.41 -19.54 -7.58
C CYS A 70 -6.80 -19.98 -7.07
N GLY A 71 -7.57 -19.06 -6.48
CA GLY A 71 -8.89 -19.29 -5.91
C GLY A 71 -10.04 -19.21 -6.93
N ARG A 72 -9.73 -19.14 -8.23
CA ARG A 72 -10.73 -19.00 -9.30
C ARG A 72 -11.89 -19.96 -9.15
N ASN A 73 -13.14 -19.43 -9.27
CA ASN A 73 -14.35 -20.22 -9.28
C ASN A 73 -14.41 -21.07 -10.56
N ARG A 74 -14.53 -22.40 -10.40
CA ARG A 74 -14.64 -23.35 -11.53
C ARG A 74 -16.09 -23.72 -11.84
N ASP A 75 -17.01 -23.54 -10.91
CA ASP A 75 -18.40 -23.94 -11.03
C ASP A 75 -19.20 -22.90 -11.83
N ASN A 76 -18.91 -21.62 -11.61
CA ASN A 76 -19.49 -20.52 -12.38
C ASN A 76 -18.44 -19.91 -13.33
N LYS A 77 -18.55 -20.23 -14.63
CA LYS A 77 -17.58 -19.80 -15.66
C LYS A 77 -17.45 -18.26 -15.74
N LEU A 78 -18.59 -17.54 -15.72
CA LEU A 78 -18.57 -16.07 -15.83
C LEU A 78 -17.85 -15.44 -14.63
N TRP A 79 -18.20 -15.89 -13.42
CA TRP A 79 -17.58 -15.38 -12.20
C TRP A 79 -16.09 -15.75 -12.14
N GLY A 80 -15.72 -16.94 -12.58
CA GLY A 80 -14.33 -17.37 -12.68
C GLY A 80 -13.51 -16.55 -13.69
N ILE A 81 -14.11 -16.11 -14.80
CA ILE A 81 -13.46 -15.22 -15.77
C ILE A 81 -13.22 -13.83 -15.16
N VAL A 82 -14.23 -13.23 -14.53
CA VAL A 82 -14.12 -11.93 -13.86
C VAL A 82 -13.02 -11.94 -12.80
N GLN A 83 -12.99 -12.98 -11.96
CA GLN A 83 -11.95 -13.14 -10.94
C GLN A 83 -10.56 -13.29 -11.56
N SER A 84 -10.43 -14.03 -12.66
CA SER A 84 -9.14 -14.21 -13.33
C SER A 84 -8.65 -12.92 -13.97
N ILE A 85 -9.53 -12.18 -14.65
CA ILE A 85 -9.17 -10.89 -15.26
C ILE A 85 -8.75 -9.90 -14.17
N GLY A 86 -9.56 -9.74 -13.12
CA GLY A 86 -9.23 -8.86 -12.00
C GLY A 86 -7.92 -9.24 -11.31
N GLY A 87 -7.72 -10.56 -11.10
CA GLY A 87 -6.49 -11.09 -10.52
C GLY A 87 -5.25 -10.82 -11.38
N ILE A 88 -5.36 -11.02 -12.71
CA ILE A 88 -4.27 -10.74 -13.65
C ILE A 88 -3.96 -9.24 -13.70
N LEU A 89 -4.98 -8.39 -13.73
CA LEU A 89 -4.79 -6.94 -13.71
C LEU A 89 -4.07 -6.46 -12.45
N LEU A 90 -4.46 -6.96 -11.27
CA LEU A 90 -3.79 -6.66 -10.01
C LEU A 90 -2.34 -7.16 -10.00
N LEU A 91 -2.11 -8.36 -10.50
CA LEU A 91 -0.77 -8.95 -10.57
C LEU A 91 0.15 -8.16 -11.50
N LEU A 92 -0.32 -7.80 -12.69
CA LEU A 92 0.45 -7.03 -13.66
C LEU A 92 0.72 -5.61 -13.15
N SER A 93 -0.31 -4.90 -12.67
CA SER A 93 -0.16 -3.54 -12.14
C SER A 93 0.78 -3.52 -10.93
N GLY A 94 0.63 -4.47 -10.01
CA GLY A 94 1.53 -4.62 -8.86
C GLY A 94 2.97 -4.85 -9.30
N THR A 95 3.22 -5.78 -10.22
CA THR A 95 4.57 -6.07 -10.73
C THR A 95 5.20 -4.86 -11.42
N VAL A 96 4.44 -4.16 -12.28
CA VAL A 96 4.90 -2.94 -12.93
C VAL A 96 5.28 -1.87 -11.91
N LEU A 97 4.45 -1.65 -10.89
CA LEU A 97 4.73 -0.67 -9.84
C LEU A 97 5.95 -1.04 -8.99
N VAL A 98 6.15 -2.32 -8.65
CA VAL A 98 7.35 -2.79 -7.93
C VAL A 98 8.61 -2.50 -8.72
N CYS A 99 8.57 -2.65 -10.05
CA CYS A 99 9.71 -2.36 -10.93
C CYS A 99 9.91 -0.84 -11.11
N LEU A 100 8.82 -0.08 -11.28
CA LEU A 100 8.86 1.33 -11.67
C LEU A 100 9.18 2.26 -10.49
N ILE A 101 8.63 2.01 -9.29
CA ILE A 101 8.79 2.93 -8.16
C ILE A 101 10.26 3.19 -7.83
N PRO A 102 11.15 2.18 -7.65
CA PRO A 102 12.56 2.44 -7.36
C PRO A 102 13.28 3.21 -8.47
N THR A 103 12.93 2.95 -9.75
CA THR A 103 13.58 3.65 -10.88
C THR A 103 13.23 5.14 -10.96
N LEU A 104 12.09 5.55 -10.40
CA LEU A 104 11.69 6.96 -10.34
C LEU A 104 12.48 7.77 -9.30
N TYR A 105 12.97 7.11 -8.25
CA TYR A 105 13.69 7.77 -7.14
C TYR A 105 15.19 7.60 -7.23
N MET A 106 15.66 6.52 -7.86
CA MET A 106 17.08 6.20 -7.98
C MET A 106 17.47 6.20 -9.47
N ALA A 107 18.28 7.18 -9.89
CA ALA A 107 18.76 7.28 -11.26
C ALA A 107 19.89 6.26 -11.60
N VAL A 108 20.15 5.30 -10.69
CA VAL A 108 21.25 4.34 -10.81
C VAL A 108 20.72 3.04 -11.41
N PHE A 109 21.24 2.65 -12.59
CA PHE A 109 20.98 1.35 -13.24
C PHE A 109 19.50 0.90 -13.24
N PRO A 110 18.60 1.56 -14.00
CA PRO A 110 17.17 1.24 -13.99
C PRO A 110 16.88 -0.23 -14.34
N ALA A 111 17.69 -0.85 -15.19
CA ALA A 111 17.55 -2.27 -15.53
C ALA A 111 17.79 -3.19 -14.32
N LEU A 112 18.76 -2.87 -13.47
CA LEU A 112 19.05 -3.65 -12.26
C LEU A 112 17.92 -3.51 -11.24
N LEU A 113 17.39 -2.29 -11.05
CA LEU A 113 16.27 -2.03 -10.14
C LEU A 113 14.99 -2.74 -10.62
N ALA A 114 14.72 -2.70 -11.93
CA ALA A 114 13.61 -3.46 -12.52
C ALA A 114 13.79 -4.97 -12.35
N GLY A 115 15.02 -5.48 -12.50
CA GLY A 115 15.35 -6.89 -12.26
C GLY A 115 15.07 -7.31 -10.81
N ILE A 116 15.46 -6.50 -9.84
CA ILE A 116 15.15 -6.73 -8.42
C ILE A 116 13.62 -6.75 -8.21
N GLY A 117 12.90 -5.80 -8.81
CA GLY A 117 11.44 -5.75 -8.75
C GLY A 117 10.77 -7.02 -9.29
N LEU A 118 11.27 -7.54 -10.41
CA LEU A 118 10.79 -8.81 -10.99
C LEU A 118 11.06 -10.00 -10.07
N ILE A 119 12.24 -10.07 -9.44
CA ILE A 119 12.59 -11.13 -8.49
C ILE A 119 11.68 -11.07 -7.26
N LEU A 120 11.43 -9.89 -6.71
CA LEU A 120 10.53 -9.71 -5.58
C LEU A 120 9.09 -10.13 -5.93
N SER A 121 8.60 -9.74 -7.11
CA SER A 121 7.27 -10.12 -7.57
C SER A 121 7.17 -11.63 -7.80
N ALA A 122 8.14 -12.25 -8.45
CA ALA A 122 8.22 -13.69 -8.67
C ALA A 122 8.30 -14.45 -7.33
N GLY A 123 9.12 -13.98 -6.40
CA GLY A 123 9.22 -14.54 -5.04
C GLY A 123 7.88 -14.48 -4.31
N THR A 124 7.18 -13.34 -4.37
CA THR A 124 5.84 -13.18 -3.78
C THR A 124 4.85 -14.17 -4.40
N ILE A 125 4.82 -14.31 -5.72
CA ILE A 125 3.95 -15.28 -6.41
C ILE A 125 4.25 -16.70 -5.95
N LEU A 126 5.53 -17.09 -5.86
CA LEU A 126 5.92 -18.43 -5.42
C LEU A 126 5.53 -18.70 -3.98
N VAL A 127 5.76 -17.76 -3.07
CA VAL A 127 5.38 -17.86 -1.65
C VAL A 127 3.87 -18.01 -1.53
N ILE A 128 3.10 -17.12 -2.16
CA ILE A 128 1.63 -17.16 -2.11
C ILE A 128 1.09 -18.47 -2.70
N ARG A 129 1.64 -18.93 -3.83
CA ARG A 129 1.26 -20.24 -4.41
C ARG A 129 1.56 -21.41 -3.48
N ARG A 130 2.68 -21.38 -2.75
CA ARG A 130 3.01 -22.42 -1.76
C ARG A 130 2.04 -22.39 -0.58
N LEU A 131 1.74 -21.21 -0.04
CA LEU A 131 0.78 -21.03 1.07
C LEU A 131 -0.65 -21.41 0.65
N ALA A 132 -1.03 -21.15 -0.60
CA ALA A 132 -2.34 -21.50 -1.14
C ALA A 132 -2.53 -23.00 -1.44
N LYS A 133 -1.45 -23.82 -1.41
CA LYS A 133 -1.57 -25.26 -1.60
C LYS A 133 -2.36 -25.88 -0.45
N GLY A 134 -3.51 -26.49 -0.79
CA GLY A 134 -4.40 -27.10 0.19
C GLY A 134 -5.36 -26.16 0.91
N ALA A 135 -5.28 -24.85 0.65
CA ALA A 135 -6.22 -23.91 1.20
C ALA A 135 -7.59 -23.97 0.49
N ASP A 136 -8.65 -23.71 1.24
CA ASP A 136 -9.98 -23.60 0.68
C ASP A 136 -10.11 -22.40 -0.26
N ARG A 137 -10.76 -22.60 -1.42
CA ARG A 137 -10.94 -21.55 -2.43
C ARG A 137 -11.67 -20.33 -1.89
N SER A 138 -12.70 -20.55 -1.09
CA SER A 138 -13.47 -19.46 -0.50
C SER A 138 -12.63 -18.63 0.47
N ALA A 139 -11.72 -19.26 1.21
CA ALA A 139 -10.77 -18.58 2.07
C ALA A 139 -9.77 -17.74 1.26
N MET A 140 -9.23 -18.29 0.16
CA MET A 140 -8.31 -17.54 -0.72
C MET A 140 -8.96 -16.27 -1.29
N ILE A 141 -10.21 -16.37 -1.76
CA ILE A 141 -10.95 -15.21 -2.28
C ILE A 141 -11.24 -14.19 -1.18
N ARG A 142 -11.64 -14.61 0.01
CA ARG A 142 -11.85 -13.68 1.15
C ARG A 142 -10.58 -12.92 1.51
N VAL A 143 -9.45 -13.61 1.57
CA VAL A 143 -8.15 -12.97 1.86
C VAL A 143 -7.76 -12.01 0.72
N ALA A 144 -7.92 -12.40 -0.54
CA ALA A 144 -7.65 -11.54 -1.69
C ALA A 144 -8.49 -10.26 -1.66
N LEU A 145 -9.80 -10.38 -1.36
CA LEU A 145 -10.70 -9.24 -1.21
C LEU A 145 -10.32 -8.36 -0.02
N ALA A 146 -9.95 -8.95 1.12
CA ALA A 146 -9.52 -8.19 2.29
C ALA A 146 -8.25 -7.37 2.01
N ILE A 147 -7.25 -7.97 1.35
CA ILE A 147 -6.03 -7.26 0.94
C ILE A 147 -6.38 -6.14 -0.05
N SER A 148 -7.19 -6.42 -1.07
CA SER A 148 -7.58 -5.43 -2.08
C SER A 148 -8.36 -4.27 -1.47
N LEU A 149 -9.29 -4.55 -0.54
CA LEU A 149 -10.04 -3.53 0.18
C LEU A 149 -9.13 -2.69 1.09
N ALA A 150 -8.20 -3.32 1.81
CA ALA A 150 -7.25 -2.60 2.65
C ALA A 150 -6.36 -1.65 1.82
N LEU A 151 -5.86 -2.10 0.66
CA LEU A 151 -5.08 -1.27 -0.26
C LEU A 151 -5.90 -0.12 -0.83
N LEU A 152 -7.16 -0.36 -1.20
CA LEU A 152 -8.07 0.68 -1.67
C LEU A 152 -8.36 1.71 -0.58
N CYS A 153 -8.67 1.26 0.64
CA CYS A 153 -8.87 2.14 1.79
C CYS A 153 -7.62 2.98 2.08
N GLN A 154 -6.44 2.36 2.07
CA GLN A 154 -5.16 3.05 2.24
C GLN A 154 -4.98 4.14 1.16
N LEU A 155 -5.24 3.81 -0.11
CA LEU A 155 -5.14 4.75 -1.22
C LEU A 155 -6.09 5.94 -1.05
N LEU A 156 -7.36 5.67 -0.70
CA LEU A 156 -8.38 6.70 -0.51
C LEU A 156 -8.06 7.59 0.70
N VAL A 157 -7.69 7.00 1.83
CA VAL A 157 -7.35 7.74 3.05
C VAL A 157 -6.11 8.61 2.83
N VAL A 158 -5.03 8.05 2.28
CA VAL A 158 -3.79 8.82 2.05
C VAL A 158 -4.02 9.97 1.06
N ASN A 159 -4.73 9.72 -0.04
CA ASN A 159 -5.00 10.79 -1.01
C ASN A 159 -6.05 11.78 -0.48
N GLY A 160 -7.07 11.31 0.26
CA GLY A 160 -8.04 12.18 0.93
C GLY A 160 -7.38 13.12 1.93
N ILE A 161 -6.47 12.61 2.77
CA ILE A 161 -5.69 13.44 3.69
C ILE A 161 -4.81 14.44 2.93
N LYS A 162 -4.13 14.01 1.86
CA LYS A 162 -3.31 14.91 1.03
C LYS A 162 -4.12 16.05 0.41
N LEU A 163 -5.33 15.74 -0.10
CA LEU A 163 -6.23 16.75 -0.67
C LEU A 163 -6.78 17.70 0.40
N ALA A 164 -7.21 17.17 1.54
CA ALA A 164 -7.77 17.96 2.63
C ALA A 164 -6.72 18.84 3.32
N TRP A 165 -5.49 18.34 3.43
CA TRP A 165 -4.40 19.07 4.11
C TRP A 165 -3.71 20.07 3.21
N GLY A 166 -3.76 19.89 1.87
CA GLY A 166 -3.24 20.83 0.88
C GLY A 166 -1.75 21.15 0.98
N ARG A 167 -0.98 20.42 1.83
CA ARG A 167 0.41 20.75 2.10
C ARG A 167 1.32 20.42 0.91
N PRO A 168 2.08 21.40 0.40
CA PRO A 168 3.06 21.18 -0.65
C PRO A 168 4.21 20.30 -0.13
N ARG A 169 4.88 19.59 -1.04
CA ARG A 169 6.08 18.82 -0.69
C ARG A 169 7.22 19.76 -0.28
N MET A 170 8.03 19.37 0.71
CA MET A 170 9.16 20.17 1.19
C MET A 170 10.11 20.63 0.06
N ARG A 171 10.27 19.84 -0.99
CA ARG A 171 11.02 20.24 -2.20
C ARG A 171 10.46 21.51 -2.87
N LEU A 172 9.15 21.71 -2.86
CA LEU A 172 8.48 22.92 -3.35
C LEU A 172 8.62 24.07 -2.36
N VAL A 173 8.55 23.76 -1.06
CA VAL A 173 8.67 24.77 0.01
C VAL A 173 10.07 25.38 0.08
N THR A 174 11.12 24.59 -0.19
CA THR A 174 12.51 25.11 -0.23
C THR A 174 12.76 26.02 -1.42
N SER A 175 12.05 25.84 -2.54
CA SER A 175 12.13 26.76 -3.71
C SER A 175 11.15 27.93 -3.62
N HIS A 176 10.03 27.76 -2.94
CA HIS A 176 8.94 28.75 -2.79
C HIS A 176 8.37 28.69 -1.37
N PRO A 177 9.02 29.37 -0.38
CA PRO A 177 8.58 29.34 1.02
C PRO A 177 7.13 29.83 1.23
N GLU A 178 6.69 30.75 0.38
CA GLU A 178 5.34 31.31 0.37
C GLU A 178 4.23 30.27 0.05
N ALA A 179 4.59 29.14 -0.56
CA ALA A 179 3.63 28.09 -0.90
C ALA A 179 3.18 27.24 0.30
N PHE A 180 3.74 27.47 1.48
CA PHE A 180 3.42 26.70 2.68
C PHE A 180 2.25 27.28 3.49
N PHE A 181 1.97 28.57 3.33
CA PHE A 181 0.97 29.31 4.11
C PHE A 181 -0.29 29.61 3.31
#